data_026c0ed5fc99fc36932e0edc11e03550
#
_entry.id   026c0ed5fc99fc36932e0edc11e03550
#
_cell.length_a   1.000
_cell.length_b   1.000
_cell.length_c   1.000
_cell.angle_alpha   90.00
_cell.angle_beta   90.00
_cell.angle_gamma   90.00
#
_symmetry.space_group_name_H-M   'P 1'
#
loop_
_entity.id
_entity.type
_entity.pdbx_description
1 polymer ?
#
loop_
_entity_poly.entity_id
_entity_poly.type
_entity_poly.pdbx_seq_one_letter_code
_entity_poly.pdbx_strand_id
1 'polypeptide(L)'
;MHFGTYGTACIDADSYRVLWQREDLPCRHYRGPASSPIVYQNLLILTMDGVDRQYLIALDKQSGKTVWKTDRSVAWNDEDDPTPMVREGDRRKAHSTPKEIEFKGKPQLLSAGAKAAYAYDPATGKELWRVRHDAWSAAPMPLYQDGLAFFVTGYGKTELIAVRVDGQGDVTDTHIAWRTDSMVARTASPILIDGLLYMVTDDGVVTCREPRTGEEIWRRPIGGKYASSPIFAGGRLYFCNKLGKTTV
;
A
#
# COMPACT_ATOMS: atom_id res chain seq x y z
N MET A 1 3.59 -3.00 18.42
CA MET A 1 4.38 -3.96 17.60
C MET A 1 3.43 -4.89 16.87
N HIS A 2 3.68 -5.17 15.59
CA HIS A 2 2.82 -6.04 14.78
C HIS A 2 3.69 -7.03 13.99
N PHE A 3 3.40 -8.31 14.10
CA PHE A 3 4.10 -9.42 13.45
C PHE A 3 3.16 -10.29 12.61
N GLY A 4 2.12 -9.68 12.03
CA GLY A 4 1.10 -10.38 11.24
C GLY A 4 0.43 -11.49 12.02
N THR A 5 0.45 -12.71 11.48
CA THR A 5 -0.15 -13.89 12.09
C THR A 5 0.46 -14.30 13.44
N TYR A 6 1.66 -13.83 13.74
CA TYR A 6 2.35 -14.15 15.02
C TYR A 6 1.92 -13.26 16.17
N GLY A 7 1.12 -12.24 15.91
CA GLY A 7 0.52 -11.42 16.94
C GLY A 7 0.74 -9.92 16.80
N THR A 8 -0.01 -9.20 17.58
CA THR A 8 0.05 -7.73 17.71
C THR A 8 0.04 -7.40 19.18
N ALA A 9 0.95 -6.54 19.64
CA ALA A 9 1.04 -6.13 21.03
C ALA A 9 1.22 -4.61 21.15
N CYS A 10 0.64 -4.05 22.21
CA CYS A 10 0.96 -2.73 22.71
C CYS A 10 1.93 -2.87 23.88
N ILE A 11 3.04 -2.15 23.80
CA ILE A 11 4.07 -2.15 24.82
C ILE A 11 4.27 -0.71 25.29
N ASP A 12 4.26 -0.52 26.58
CA ASP A 12 4.63 0.77 27.19
C ASP A 12 6.12 1.05 26.94
N ALA A 13 6.42 2.21 26.37
CA ALA A 13 7.79 2.54 25.91
C ALA A 13 8.79 2.79 27.05
N ASP A 14 8.29 3.20 28.23
CA ASP A 14 9.13 3.52 29.38
C ASP A 14 9.38 2.29 30.28
N SER A 15 8.30 1.55 30.57
CA SER A 15 8.37 0.39 31.45
C SER A 15 8.60 -0.94 30.74
N TYR A 16 8.48 -0.97 29.42
CA TYR A 16 8.53 -2.17 28.55
C TYR A 16 7.48 -3.23 28.90
N ARG A 17 6.42 -2.86 29.61
CA ARG A 17 5.33 -3.76 29.95
C ARG A 17 4.39 -3.94 28.76
N VAL A 18 3.97 -5.18 28.51
CA VAL A 18 2.89 -5.47 27.57
C VAL A 18 1.58 -4.99 28.18
N LEU A 19 0.94 -4.02 27.56
CA LEU A 19 -0.35 -3.48 27.97
C LEU A 19 -1.51 -4.37 27.49
N TRP A 20 -1.42 -4.86 26.26
CA TRP A 20 -2.31 -5.85 25.68
C TRP A 20 -1.62 -6.59 24.54
N GLN A 21 -2.13 -7.79 24.23
CA GLN A 21 -1.64 -8.65 23.16
C GLN A 21 -2.81 -9.34 22.45
N ARG A 22 -2.69 -9.54 21.14
CA ARG A 22 -3.64 -10.26 20.29
C ARG A 22 -2.89 -11.26 19.42
N GLU A 23 -3.29 -12.55 19.50
CA GLU A 23 -2.77 -13.65 18.69
C GLU A 23 -3.87 -14.33 17.85
N ASP A 24 -5.09 -13.81 17.98
CA ASP A 24 -6.31 -14.34 17.38
C ASP A 24 -6.70 -13.66 16.04
N LEU A 25 -5.77 -12.94 15.42
CA LEU A 25 -5.98 -12.25 14.13
C LEU A 25 -5.40 -13.10 12.99
N PRO A 26 -6.21 -13.97 12.35
CA PRO A 26 -5.69 -14.91 11.36
C PRO A 26 -5.29 -14.19 10.08
N CYS A 27 -4.06 -14.42 9.61
CA CYS A 27 -3.52 -13.91 8.35
C CYS A 27 -2.23 -14.64 8.01
N ARG A 28 -2.26 -15.65 7.16
CA ARG A 28 -1.06 -16.39 6.75
C ARG A 28 -0.28 -15.64 5.68
N HIS A 29 1.03 -15.49 5.91
CA HIS A 29 1.98 -14.96 4.95
C HIS A 29 3.17 -15.90 4.77
N TYR A 30 3.48 -16.32 3.55
CA TYR A 30 4.68 -17.14 3.27
C TYR A 30 5.99 -16.36 3.44
N ARG A 31 5.93 -15.04 3.28
CA ARG A 31 7.10 -14.14 3.30
C ARG A 31 7.11 -13.20 4.50
N GLY A 32 6.20 -13.42 5.43
CA GLY A 32 5.98 -12.54 6.57
C GLY A 32 5.14 -11.31 6.24
N PRO A 33 4.58 -10.65 7.26
CA PRO A 33 3.87 -9.39 7.12
C PRO A 33 4.86 -8.27 6.80
N ALA A 34 4.42 -7.30 5.99
CA ALA A 34 5.25 -6.15 5.64
C ALA A 34 4.51 -4.80 5.79
N SER A 35 3.18 -4.82 5.92
CA SER A 35 2.40 -3.62 6.20
C SER A 35 2.68 -3.11 7.61
N SER A 36 2.96 -1.82 7.74
CA SER A 36 3.06 -1.17 9.05
C SER A 36 1.68 -0.85 9.61
N PRO A 37 1.48 -0.97 10.94
CA PRO A 37 0.30 -0.40 11.59
C PRO A 37 0.25 1.11 11.42
N ILE A 38 -0.95 1.66 11.31
CA ILE A 38 -1.17 3.11 11.36
C ILE A 38 -2.12 3.46 12.50
N VAL A 39 -2.01 4.68 13.00
CA VAL A 39 -2.88 5.20 14.05
C VAL A 39 -3.80 6.25 13.46
N TYR A 40 -5.11 6.07 13.63
CA TYR A 40 -6.14 7.05 13.33
C TYR A 40 -6.92 7.35 14.62
N GLN A 41 -6.78 8.54 15.17
CA GLN A 41 -7.41 8.93 16.45
C GLN A 41 -7.10 7.91 17.57
N ASN A 42 -8.12 7.19 18.06
CA ASN A 42 -7.97 6.12 19.07
C ASN A 42 -7.85 4.70 18.47
N LEU A 43 -7.72 4.58 17.16
CA LEU A 43 -7.68 3.31 16.45
C LEU A 43 -6.26 2.96 16.02
N LEU A 44 -5.89 1.71 16.17
CA LEU A 44 -4.75 1.07 15.52
C LEU A 44 -5.27 0.26 14.35
N ILE A 45 -4.95 0.68 13.12
CA ILE A 45 -5.43 0.03 11.90
C ILE A 45 -4.33 -0.85 11.32
N LEU A 46 -4.69 -2.09 11.00
CA LEU A 46 -3.82 -3.13 10.46
C LEU A 46 -4.35 -3.60 9.11
N THR A 47 -3.44 -3.82 8.16
CA THR A 47 -3.72 -4.52 6.90
C THR A 47 -3.36 -6.00 7.07
N MET A 48 -4.34 -6.86 6.87
CA MET A 48 -4.24 -8.31 7.05
C MET A 48 -4.52 -9.02 5.72
N ASP A 49 -3.69 -8.75 4.72
CA ASP A 49 -3.82 -9.30 3.36
C ASP A 49 -2.91 -10.52 3.17
N GLY A 50 -3.30 -11.64 3.75
CA GLY A 50 -2.60 -12.91 3.65
C GLY A 50 -3.01 -13.77 2.45
N VAL A 51 -2.50 -15.00 2.40
CA VAL A 51 -2.85 -15.99 1.36
C VAL A 51 -4.21 -16.65 1.61
N ASP A 52 -4.68 -16.65 2.84
CA ASP A 52 -5.93 -17.28 3.29
C ASP A 52 -7.06 -16.26 3.52
N ARG A 53 -6.73 -15.07 3.98
CA ARG A 53 -7.70 -14.00 4.30
C ARG A 53 -7.15 -12.63 3.94
N GLN A 54 -8.02 -11.75 3.48
CA GLN A 54 -7.68 -10.38 3.09
C GLN A 54 -8.68 -9.41 3.72
N TYR A 55 -8.22 -8.64 4.72
CA TYR A 55 -9.07 -7.69 5.45
C TYR A 55 -8.27 -6.55 6.07
N LEU A 56 -8.96 -5.48 6.41
CA LEU A 56 -8.49 -4.46 7.33
C LEU A 56 -9.18 -4.64 8.67
N ILE A 57 -8.48 -4.29 9.74
CA ILE A 57 -9.04 -4.30 11.09
C ILE A 57 -8.56 -3.09 11.87
N ALA A 58 -9.46 -2.48 12.63
CA ALA A 58 -9.11 -1.45 13.61
C ALA A 58 -9.30 -1.98 15.01
N LEU A 59 -8.29 -1.79 15.82
CA LEU A 59 -8.28 -2.07 17.23
C LEU A 59 -8.31 -0.76 18.02
N ASP A 60 -9.03 -0.72 19.12
CA ASP A 60 -8.85 0.34 20.10
C ASP A 60 -7.40 0.29 20.62
N LYS A 61 -6.67 1.38 20.46
CA LYS A 61 -5.22 1.40 20.75
C LYS A 61 -4.88 1.21 22.23
N GLN A 62 -5.83 1.48 23.15
CA GLN A 62 -5.62 1.35 24.58
C GLN A 62 -5.90 -0.07 25.08
N SER A 63 -6.93 -0.73 24.55
CA SER A 63 -7.41 -2.03 25.03
C SER A 63 -7.12 -3.20 24.09
N GLY A 64 -6.74 -2.95 22.83
CA GLY A 64 -6.57 -3.98 21.80
C GLY A 64 -7.89 -4.60 21.32
N LYS A 65 -9.05 -4.13 21.79
CA LYS A 65 -10.35 -4.65 21.36
C LYS A 65 -10.64 -4.25 19.92
N THR A 66 -11.23 -5.17 19.16
CA THR A 66 -11.66 -4.89 17.78
C THR A 66 -12.80 -3.88 17.79
N VAL A 67 -12.63 -2.80 17.04
CA VAL A 67 -13.66 -1.77 16.81
C VAL A 67 -14.41 -2.05 15.53
N TRP A 68 -13.68 -2.30 14.44
CA TRP A 68 -14.26 -2.74 13.17
C TRP A 68 -13.32 -3.70 12.43
N LYS A 69 -13.89 -4.51 11.56
CA LYS A 69 -13.18 -5.39 10.63
C LYS A 69 -13.92 -5.37 9.29
N THR A 70 -13.18 -5.23 8.20
CA THR A 70 -13.74 -5.19 6.84
C THR A 70 -12.95 -6.11 5.93
N ASP A 71 -13.59 -7.14 5.41
CA ASP A 71 -13.00 -8.02 4.41
C ASP A 71 -12.91 -7.29 3.07
N ARG A 72 -11.88 -7.61 2.26
CA ARG A 72 -11.74 -7.03 0.91
C ARG A 72 -12.92 -7.46 0.04
N SER A 73 -13.53 -6.51 -0.64
CA SER A 73 -14.74 -6.75 -1.44
C SER A 73 -14.48 -7.42 -2.79
N VAL A 74 -13.25 -7.38 -3.29
CA VAL A 74 -12.86 -8.08 -4.52
C VAL A 74 -12.38 -9.47 -4.14
N ALA A 75 -13.19 -10.47 -4.47
CA ALA A 75 -12.83 -11.87 -4.31
C ALA A 75 -11.78 -12.28 -5.34
N TRP A 76 -10.89 -13.16 -4.92
CA TRP A 76 -9.94 -13.85 -5.78
C TRP A 76 -10.40 -15.28 -6.01
N ASN A 77 -10.40 -15.74 -7.28
CA ASN A 77 -10.59 -17.14 -7.61
C ASN A 77 -9.26 -17.70 -8.14
N ASP A 78 -8.66 -18.68 -7.44
CA ASP A 78 -7.42 -19.33 -7.87
C ASP A 78 -7.62 -20.20 -9.13
N GLU A 79 -8.87 -20.61 -9.42
CA GLU A 79 -9.20 -21.41 -10.60
C GLU A 79 -8.95 -20.63 -11.91
N ASP A 80 -8.94 -19.29 -11.84
CA ASP A 80 -8.62 -18.42 -12.98
C ASP A 80 -7.12 -18.26 -13.22
N ASP A 81 -6.27 -18.90 -12.39
CA ASP A 81 -4.83 -18.79 -12.50
C ASP A 81 -4.21 -20.03 -13.20
N PRO A 82 -3.85 -19.93 -14.49
CA PRO A 82 -3.28 -21.04 -15.24
C PRO A 82 -1.82 -21.39 -14.87
N THR A 83 -1.22 -20.70 -13.89
CA THR A 83 0.20 -20.86 -13.59
C THR A 83 0.45 -21.98 -12.58
N PRO A 84 0.96 -23.16 -12.98
CA PRO A 84 1.05 -24.34 -12.12
C PRO A 84 2.10 -24.27 -11.00
N MET A 85 2.86 -23.19 -10.89
CA MET A 85 3.94 -23.00 -9.92
C MET A 85 3.62 -21.99 -8.81
N VAL A 86 2.42 -21.44 -8.79
CA VAL A 86 2.02 -20.47 -7.76
C VAL A 86 1.50 -21.24 -6.55
N ARG A 87 2.05 -20.94 -5.37
CA ARG A 87 1.52 -21.47 -4.11
C ARG A 87 0.10 -20.99 -3.94
N GLU A 88 -0.78 -21.84 -3.46
CA GLU A 88 -2.17 -21.50 -3.17
C GLU A 88 -2.27 -20.18 -2.40
N GLY A 89 -3.06 -19.25 -2.93
CA GLY A 89 -3.27 -17.93 -2.36
C GLY A 89 -2.12 -16.93 -2.53
N ASP A 90 -1.00 -17.29 -3.20
CA ASP A 90 0.15 -16.38 -3.34
C ASP A 90 -0.21 -15.05 -4.03
N ARG A 91 -1.20 -15.06 -4.92
CA ARG A 91 -1.71 -13.87 -5.61
C ARG A 91 -2.84 -13.13 -4.88
N ARG A 92 -3.23 -13.58 -3.69
CA ARG A 92 -4.25 -12.90 -2.85
C ARG A 92 -3.66 -11.87 -1.92
N LYS A 93 -2.36 -11.97 -1.61
CA LYS A 93 -1.70 -11.14 -0.61
C LYS A 93 -1.34 -9.76 -1.13
N ALA A 94 -1.23 -8.82 -0.18
CA ALA A 94 -0.61 -7.52 -0.36
C ALA A 94 0.23 -7.16 0.86
N HIS A 95 1.10 -6.16 0.72
CA HIS A 95 2.09 -5.77 1.73
C HIS A 95 2.08 -4.26 1.99
N SER A 96 1.23 -3.53 1.31
CA SER A 96 1.19 -2.06 1.36
C SER A 96 0.71 -1.57 2.72
N THR A 97 1.42 -0.59 3.26
CA THR A 97 0.93 0.20 4.39
C THR A 97 -0.13 1.18 3.89
N PRO A 98 -1.31 1.24 4.52
CA PRO A 98 -2.35 2.17 4.13
C PRO A 98 -1.97 3.62 4.47
N LYS A 99 -2.60 4.57 3.79
CA LYS A 99 -2.37 6.00 3.97
C LYS A 99 -3.67 6.72 4.27
N GLU A 100 -3.69 7.44 5.38
CA GLU A 100 -4.76 8.40 5.67
C GLU A 100 -4.59 9.66 4.82
N ILE A 101 -5.71 10.12 4.29
CA ILE A 101 -5.84 11.40 3.57
C ILE A 101 -7.10 12.14 4.02
N GLU A 102 -7.15 13.43 3.74
CA GLU A 102 -8.36 14.21 3.87
C GLU A 102 -8.75 14.78 2.49
N PHE A 103 -10.02 14.64 2.12
CA PHE A 103 -10.57 15.24 0.92
C PHE A 103 -11.88 15.97 1.25
N LYS A 104 -11.91 17.29 1.04
CA LYS A 104 -13.08 18.16 1.35
C LYS A 104 -13.61 17.96 2.77
N GLY A 105 -12.71 17.92 3.76
CA GLY A 105 -13.05 17.73 5.18
C GLY A 105 -13.50 16.31 5.55
N LYS A 106 -13.38 15.34 4.65
CA LYS A 106 -13.71 13.92 4.91
C LYS A 106 -12.45 13.07 4.89
N PRO A 107 -12.16 12.34 5.96
CA PRO A 107 -11.04 11.42 6.00
C PRO A 107 -11.31 10.20 5.12
N GLN A 108 -10.27 9.72 4.44
CA GLN A 108 -10.27 8.45 3.71
C GLN A 108 -8.98 7.69 4.01
N LEU A 109 -9.08 6.38 4.08
CA LEU A 109 -7.97 5.47 4.24
C LEU A 109 -7.70 4.77 2.90
N LEU A 110 -6.65 5.20 2.20
CA LEU A 110 -6.19 4.57 0.97
C LEU A 110 -5.46 3.27 1.27
N SER A 111 -5.79 2.19 0.59
CA SER A 111 -5.19 0.88 0.81
C SER A 111 -5.04 0.09 -0.49
N ALA A 112 -3.81 -0.26 -0.85
CA ALA A 112 -3.54 -1.13 -1.99
C ALA A 112 -3.67 -2.59 -1.58
N GLY A 113 -4.46 -3.35 -2.32
CA GLY A 113 -4.67 -4.78 -2.14
C GLY A 113 -4.28 -5.60 -3.37
N ALA A 114 -4.53 -6.89 -3.35
CA ALA A 114 -4.49 -7.71 -4.56
C ALA A 114 -5.77 -7.48 -5.38
N LYS A 115 -5.62 -7.35 -6.70
CA LYS A 115 -6.71 -7.16 -7.68
C LYS A 115 -7.50 -5.85 -7.55
N ALA A 116 -7.28 -5.06 -6.51
CA ALA A 116 -7.87 -3.72 -6.41
C ALA A 116 -7.10 -2.82 -5.43
N ALA A 117 -7.21 -1.53 -5.63
CA ALA A 117 -6.92 -0.50 -4.65
C ALA A 117 -8.25 0.08 -4.12
N TYR A 118 -8.23 0.54 -2.89
CA TYR A 118 -9.44 0.88 -2.14
C TYR A 118 -9.29 2.18 -1.38
N ALA A 119 -10.44 2.79 -1.05
CA ALA A 119 -10.55 3.76 0.03
C ALA A 119 -11.63 3.32 1.02
N TYR A 120 -11.35 3.53 2.28
CA TYR A 120 -12.26 3.24 3.40
C TYR A 120 -12.47 4.49 4.25
N ASP A 121 -13.60 4.55 4.94
CA ASP A 121 -13.78 5.44 6.08
C ASP A 121 -12.93 4.90 7.25
N PRO A 122 -11.93 5.62 7.74
CA PRO A 122 -11.02 5.10 8.77
C PRO A 122 -11.70 4.90 10.13
N ALA A 123 -12.80 5.62 10.41
CA ALA A 123 -13.52 5.49 11.68
C ALA A 123 -14.39 4.24 11.74
N THR A 124 -14.95 3.80 10.61
CA THR A 124 -15.96 2.73 10.55
C THR A 124 -15.52 1.51 9.77
N GLY A 125 -14.45 1.61 8.97
CA GLY A 125 -14.00 0.57 8.06
C GLY A 125 -14.90 0.40 6.82
N LYS A 126 -15.92 1.26 6.63
CA LYS A 126 -16.79 1.20 5.46
C LYS A 126 -16.00 1.47 4.19
N GLU A 127 -16.08 0.58 3.20
CA GLU A 127 -15.54 0.83 1.87
C GLU A 127 -16.27 2.00 1.22
N LEU A 128 -15.51 2.99 0.77
CA LEU A 128 -16.01 4.17 0.07
C LEU A 128 -16.00 3.94 -1.44
N TRP A 129 -14.85 3.51 -1.95
CA TRP A 129 -14.68 3.18 -3.36
C TRP A 129 -13.53 2.18 -3.56
N ARG A 130 -13.51 1.55 -4.74
CA ARG A 130 -12.41 0.72 -5.22
C ARG A 130 -12.13 0.92 -6.70
N VAL A 131 -10.90 0.63 -7.11
CA VAL A 131 -10.47 0.53 -8.51
C VAL A 131 -9.81 -0.83 -8.73
N ARG A 132 -10.24 -1.56 -9.76
CA ARG A 132 -9.74 -2.90 -10.09
C ARG A 132 -8.48 -2.84 -10.96
N HIS A 133 -7.64 -3.85 -10.81
CA HIS A 133 -6.44 -4.08 -11.63
C HIS A 133 -6.06 -5.57 -11.64
N ASP A 134 -5.15 -5.99 -12.54
CA ASP A 134 -4.77 -7.41 -12.72
C ASP A 134 -3.47 -7.79 -11.99
N ALA A 135 -3.11 -7.08 -10.94
CA ALA A 135 -1.88 -7.29 -10.21
C ALA A 135 -2.13 -7.76 -8.77
N TRP A 136 -1.05 -8.19 -8.09
CA TRP A 136 -1.05 -8.67 -6.71
C TRP A 136 0.23 -8.28 -5.99
N SER A 137 0.32 -8.59 -4.70
CA SER A 137 1.49 -8.30 -3.84
C SER A 137 1.92 -6.83 -3.87
N ALA A 138 0.95 -5.90 -3.92
CA ALA A 138 1.24 -4.48 -3.81
C ALA A 138 2.03 -4.20 -2.53
N ALA A 139 3.24 -3.65 -2.66
CA ALA A 139 4.10 -3.28 -1.54
C ALA A 139 4.20 -1.75 -1.35
N PRO A 140 4.25 -0.94 -2.42
CA PRO A 140 4.36 0.49 -2.27
C PRO A 140 3.19 1.12 -1.52
N MET A 141 3.49 2.07 -0.65
CA MET A 141 2.48 2.86 0.04
C MET A 141 1.78 3.80 -0.94
N PRO A 142 0.45 3.95 -0.86
CA PRO A 142 -0.28 4.92 -1.66
C PRO A 142 0.19 6.35 -1.42
N LEU A 143 0.09 7.20 -2.43
CA LEU A 143 0.31 8.64 -2.32
C LEU A 143 -0.98 9.40 -2.58
N TYR A 144 -0.99 10.67 -2.19
CA TYR A 144 -2.12 11.57 -2.44
C TYR A 144 -1.64 12.98 -2.68
N GLN A 145 -2.20 13.63 -3.70
CA GLN A 145 -2.03 15.05 -3.98
C GLN A 145 -3.24 15.57 -4.77
N ASP A 146 -3.77 16.72 -4.37
CA ASP A 146 -4.76 17.52 -5.11
C ASP A 146 -5.98 16.72 -5.64
N GLY A 147 -6.53 15.83 -4.82
CA GLY A 147 -7.69 15.01 -5.17
C GLY A 147 -7.37 13.75 -5.98
N LEU A 148 -6.10 13.46 -6.23
CA LEU A 148 -5.63 12.23 -6.86
C LEU A 148 -4.91 11.33 -5.86
N ALA A 149 -5.34 10.08 -5.78
CA ALA A 149 -4.64 9.00 -5.11
C ALA A 149 -3.79 8.21 -6.13
N PHE A 150 -2.56 7.86 -5.76
CA PHE A 150 -1.64 7.13 -6.63
C PHE A 150 -1.35 5.76 -6.02
N PHE A 151 -1.57 4.71 -6.81
CA PHE A 151 -1.34 3.33 -6.40
C PHE A 151 -0.38 2.64 -7.36
N VAL A 152 0.64 2.00 -6.81
CA VAL A 152 1.42 1.01 -7.55
C VAL A 152 0.78 -0.35 -7.30
N THR A 153 0.44 -1.06 -8.36
CA THR A 153 -0.36 -2.28 -8.28
C THR A 153 0.41 -3.54 -7.85
N GLY A 154 1.75 -3.50 -7.89
CA GLY A 154 2.60 -4.60 -7.44
C GLY A 154 3.04 -5.53 -8.57
N TYR A 155 3.00 -6.85 -8.34
CA TYR A 155 3.46 -7.88 -9.29
C TYR A 155 2.34 -8.28 -10.27
N GLY A 156 2.74 -8.94 -11.36
CA GLY A 156 1.86 -9.26 -12.49
C GLY A 156 1.87 -8.13 -13.50
N LYS A 157 0.74 -7.55 -13.76
CA LYS A 157 0.64 -6.31 -14.57
C LYS A 157 0.92 -5.11 -13.68
N THR A 158 2.22 -4.78 -13.50
CA THR A 158 2.64 -3.64 -12.70
C THR A 158 2.23 -2.33 -13.36
N GLU A 159 1.41 -1.55 -12.71
CA GLU A 159 0.95 -0.23 -13.16
C GLU A 159 1.06 0.78 -12.01
N LEU A 160 1.24 2.03 -12.37
CA LEU A 160 0.94 3.19 -11.54
C LEU A 160 -0.40 3.76 -12.01
N ILE A 161 -1.36 3.82 -11.10
CA ILE A 161 -2.72 4.28 -11.38
C ILE A 161 -3.01 5.52 -10.55
N ALA A 162 -3.45 6.60 -11.19
CA ALA A 162 -3.97 7.80 -10.53
C ALA A 162 -5.49 7.79 -10.55
N VAL A 163 -6.11 7.92 -9.38
CA VAL A 163 -7.55 7.80 -9.17
C VAL A 163 -8.08 9.06 -8.50
N ARG A 164 -9.15 9.66 -9.05
CA ARG A 164 -9.88 10.73 -8.35
C ARG A 164 -10.59 10.16 -7.13
N VAL A 165 -10.40 10.80 -5.97
CA VAL A 165 -10.87 10.27 -4.67
C VAL A 165 -12.31 10.66 -4.32
N ASP A 166 -13.04 11.29 -5.23
CA ASP A 166 -14.43 11.75 -5.05
C ASP A 166 -15.50 10.73 -5.48
N GLY A 167 -15.09 9.52 -5.85
CA GLY A 167 -15.99 8.46 -6.30
C GLY A 167 -16.66 7.68 -5.17
N GLN A 168 -17.57 6.77 -5.54
CA GLN A 168 -18.24 5.82 -4.66
C GLN A 168 -18.41 4.46 -5.34
N GLY A 169 -18.27 3.38 -4.59
CA GLY A 169 -18.41 2.01 -5.09
C GLY A 169 -17.28 1.61 -6.05
N ASP A 170 -17.57 0.87 -7.11
CA ASP A 170 -16.58 0.50 -8.13
C ASP A 170 -16.38 1.66 -9.11
N VAL A 171 -15.20 2.26 -9.06
CA VAL A 171 -14.85 3.45 -9.85
C VAL A 171 -13.88 3.14 -11.00
N THR A 172 -13.68 1.88 -11.31
CA THR A 172 -12.69 1.41 -12.29
C THR A 172 -12.84 2.11 -13.65
N ASP A 173 -14.08 2.23 -14.14
CA ASP A 173 -14.35 2.79 -15.48
C ASP A 173 -14.55 4.31 -15.46
N THR A 174 -14.63 4.94 -14.28
CA THR A 174 -15.11 6.33 -14.18
C THR A 174 -14.10 7.29 -13.55
N HIS A 175 -13.25 6.85 -12.62
CA HIS A 175 -12.40 7.75 -11.83
C HIS A 175 -10.90 7.57 -12.03
N ILE A 176 -10.46 6.66 -12.89
CA ILE A 176 -9.05 6.62 -13.28
C ILE A 176 -8.76 7.86 -14.11
N ALA A 177 -7.92 8.75 -13.58
CA ALA A 177 -7.46 9.93 -14.31
C ALA A 177 -6.44 9.54 -15.37
N TRP A 178 -5.51 8.68 -15.02
CA TRP A 178 -4.53 8.08 -15.93
C TRP A 178 -3.92 6.80 -15.31
N ARG A 179 -3.29 5.99 -16.15
CA ARG A 179 -2.47 4.85 -15.75
C ARG A 179 -1.28 4.68 -16.67
N THR A 180 -0.22 4.09 -16.18
CA THR A 180 0.98 3.74 -16.95
C THR A 180 1.63 2.48 -16.39
N ASP A 181 2.21 1.67 -17.27
CA ASP A 181 3.07 0.54 -16.96
C ASP A 181 4.56 0.82 -17.27
N SER A 182 4.84 2.00 -17.83
CA SER A 182 6.20 2.40 -18.21
C SER A 182 7.03 2.81 -17.00
N MET A 183 8.14 2.13 -16.79
CA MET A 183 9.13 2.44 -15.73
C MET A 183 8.52 2.58 -14.35
N VAL A 184 7.63 1.66 -13.98
CA VAL A 184 6.99 1.62 -12.66
C VAL A 184 7.79 0.73 -11.70
N ALA A 185 8.01 1.23 -10.48
CA ALA A 185 8.58 0.47 -9.38
C ALA A 185 7.60 -0.63 -8.92
N ARG A 186 8.06 -1.84 -8.58
CA ARG A 186 7.22 -2.90 -8.01
C ARG A 186 7.23 -2.91 -6.49
N THR A 187 8.36 -2.53 -5.90
CA THR A 187 8.61 -2.67 -4.46
C THR A 187 8.81 -1.35 -3.74
N ALA A 188 9.58 -0.43 -4.32
CA ALA A 188 9.83 0.88 -3.74
C ALA A 188 8.61 1.79 -3.85
N SER A 189 8.22 2.44 -2.75
CA SER A 189 7.17 3.46 -2.80
C SER A 189 7.65 4.67 -3.59
N PRO A 190 6.83 5.25 -4.46
CA PRO A 190 7.12 6.57 -5.03
C PRO A 190 7.08 7.65 -3.96
N ILE A 191 7.54 8.86 -4.28
CA ILE A 191 7.52 10.02 -3.39
C ILE A 191 7.06 11.26 -4.16
N LEU A 192 6.25 12.11 -3.52
CA LEU A 192 5.82 13.40 -4.03
C LEU A 192 6.65 14.50 -3.37
N ILE A 193 7.29 15.34 -4.19
CA ILE A 193 8.11 16.47 -3.75
C ILE A 193 7.91 17.63 -4.69
N ASP A 194 7.61 18.80 -4.16
CA ASP A 194 7.41 20.04 -4.90
C ASP A 194 6.46 19.89 -6.10
N GLY A 195 5.37 19.12 -5.89
CA GLY A 195 4.36 18.91 -6.90
C GLY A 195 4.72 17.89 -7.99
N LEU A 196 5.85 17.19 -7.88
CA LEU A 196 6.30 16.17 -8.83
C LEU A 196 6.37 14.78 -8.19
N LEU A 197 6.14 13.74 -8.98
CA LEU A 197 6.15 12.35 -8.56
C LEU A 197 7.44 11.68 -9.02
N TYR A 198 8.22 11.19 -8.04
CA TYR A 198 9.47 10.48 -8.26
C TYR A 198 9.35 9.01 -7.86
N MET A 199 9.99 8.13 -8.63
CA MET A 199 10.13 6.72 -8.29
C MET A 199 11.43 6.15 -8.83
N VAL A 200 11.88 5.04 -8.26
CA VAL A 200 12.98 4.23 -8.77
C VAL A 200 12.49 2.83 -9.08
N THR A 201 12.71 2.35 -10.30
CA THR A 201 12.38 0.97 -10.67
C THR A 201 13.27 -0.04 -9.96
N ASP A 202 12.84 -1.29 -9.88
CA ASP A 202 13.62 -2.39 -9.29
C ASP A 202 15.01 -2.56 -9.98
N ASP A 203 15.12 -2.13 -11.23
CA ASP A 203 16.35 -2.19 -12.05
C ASP A 203 17.16 -0.87 -12.08
N GLY A 204 16.78 0.10 -11.26
CA GLY A 204 17.56 1.32 -11.05
C GLY A 204 17.40 2.37 -12.14
N VAL A 205 16.19 2.59 -12.60
CA VAL A 205 15.82 3.76 -13.39
C VAL A 205 14.98 4.70 -12.53
N VAL A 206 15.46 5.91 -12.32
CA VAL A 206 14.68 6.97 -11.67
C VAL A 206 13.82 7.66 -12.71
N THR A 207 12.56 7.91 -12.38
CA THR A 207 11.63 8.69 -13.21
C THR A 207 11.06 9.85 -12.40
N CYS A 208 10.79 10.94 -13.10
CA CYS A 208 10.04 12.09 -12.60
C CYS A 208 8.81 12.29 -13.51
N ARG A 209 7.64 12.45 -12.90
CA ARG A 209 6.36 12.58 -13.61
C ARG A 209 5.54 13.74 -13.10
N GLU A 210 4.74 14.33 -14.00
CA GLU A 210 3.65 15.23 -13.67
C GLU A 210 2.50 14.44 -13.04
N PRO A 211 2.12 14.68 -11.76
CA PRO A 211 1.11 13.87 -11.09
C PRO A 211 -0.29 13.95 -11.71
N ARG A 212 -0.68 15.06 -12.33
CA ARG A 212 -2.03 15.24 -12.87
C ARG A 212 -2.26 14.49 -14.16
N THR A 213 -1.23 14.37 -15.00
CA THR A 213 -1.31 13.77 -16.34
C THR A 213 -0.61 12.42 -16.43
N GLY A 214 0.30 12.11 -15.50
CA GLY A 214 1.18 10.94 -15.58
C GLY A 214 2.32 11.09 -16.60
N GLU A 215 2.42 12.25 -17.26
CA GLU A 215 3.47 12.53 -18.25
C GLU A 215 4.86 12.39 -17.61
N GLU A 216 5.74 11.67 -18.30
CA GLU A 216 7.12 11.54 -17.88
C GLU A 216 7.91 12.77 -18.27
N ILE A 217 8.38 13.54 -17.28
CA ILE A 217 9.18 14.74 -17.50
C ILE A 217 10.61 14.34 -17.84
N TRP A 218 11.16 13.37 -17.09
CA TRP A 218 12.47 12.79 -17.37
C TRP A 218 12.64 11.42 -16.73
N ARG A 219 13.61 10.65 -17.24
CA ARG A 219 14.11 9.42 -16.65
C ARG A 219 15.63 9.39 -16.64
N ARG A 220 16.22 8.70 -15.67
CA ARG A 220 17.66 8.55 -15.54
C ARG A 220 18.05 7.19 -14.99
N PRO A 221 18.82 6.39 -15.72
CA PRO A 221 19.42 5.18 -15.17
C PRO A 221 20.46 5.54 -14.12
N ILE A 222 20.40 4.94 -12.94
CA ILE A 222 21.37 5.05 -11.86
C ILE A 222 22.06 3.71 -11.58
N GLY A 223 21.59 2.65 -12.23
CA GLY A 223 22.10 1.29 -12.12
C GLY A 223 21.86 0.63 -10.76
N GLY A 224 22.05 -0.68 -10.70
CA GLY A 224 21.85 -1.46 -9.46
C GLY A 224 20.42 -2.01 -9.34
N LYS A 225 20.15 -2.68 -8.20
CA LYS A 225 18.84 -3.26 -7.86
C LYS A 225 18.28 -2.56 -6.63
N TYR A 226 17.03 -2.14 -6.70
CA TYR A 226 16.36 -1.36 -5.66
C TYR A 226 15.13 -2.08 -5.11
N ALA A 227 14.86 -1.88 -3.83
CA ALA A 227 13.62 -2.26 -3.16
C ALA A 227 13.26 -1.25 -2.06
N SER A 228 14.23 -0.42 -1.63
CA SER A 228 14.01 0.64 -0.64
C SER A 228 13.32 1.82 -1.30
N SER A 229 12.37 2.40 -0.60
CA SER A 229 11.74 3.66 -1.01
C SER A 229 12.77 4.80 -0.93
N PRO A 230 12.71 5.80 -1.83
CA PRO A 230 13.56 6.98 -1.77
C PRO A 230 13.28 7.81 -0.51
N ILE A 231 14.30 8.52 -0.05
CA ILE A 231 14.22 9.45 1.07
C ILE A 231 14.51 10.85 0.55
N PHE A 232 13.72 11.83 0.97
CA PHE A 232 13.99 13.24 0.72
C PHE A 232 14.48 13.92 1.99
N ALA A 233 15.64 14.54 1.94
CA ALA A 233 16.22 15.27 3.05
C ALA A 233 17.18 16.34 2.52
N GLY A 234 17.17 17.54 3.13
CA GLY A 234 18.07 18.64 2.79
C GLY A 234 18.02 19.04 1.31
N GLY A 235 16.86 19.02 0.67
CA GLY A 235 16.68 19.35 -0.74
C GLY A 235 17.21 18.30 -1.72
N ARG A 236 17.47 17.06 -1.27
CA ARG A 236 18.03 15.97 -2.07
C ARG A 236 17.22 14.68 -1.93
N LEU A 237 17.19 13.90 -3.01
CA LEU A 237 16.65 12.54 -3.03
C LEU A 237 17.77 11.51 -2.88
N TYR A 238 17.58 10.57 -1.97
CA TYR A 238 18.51 9.49 -1.68
C TYR A 238 17.90 8.16 -2.10
N PHE A 239 18.59 7.44 -2.97
CA PHE A 239 18.19 6.13 -3.49
C PHE A 239 19.19 5.07 -2.98
N CYS A 240 18.77 4.22 -2.05
CA CYS A 240 19.59 3.16 -1.47
C CYS A 240 19.35 1.85 -2.22
N ASN A 241 20.40 1.25 -2.79
CA ASN A 241 20.27 -0.01 -3.51
C ASN A 241 20.50 -1.24 -2.59
N LYS A 242 20.20 -2.45 -3.11
CA LYS A 242 20.34 -3.71 -2.36
C LYS A 242 21.78 -4.06 -1.94
N LEU A 243 22.77 -3.38 -2.49
CA LEU A 243 24.20 -3.56 -2.13
C LEU A 243 24.70 -2.49 -1.14
N GLY A 244 23.81 -1.65 -0.60
CA GLY A 244 24.16 -0.60 0.36
C GLY A 244 24.72 0.68 -0.29
N LYS A 245 24.77 0.78 -1.62
CA LYS A 245 25.17 2.01 -2.31
C LYS A 245 24.00 2.99 -2.31
N THR A 246 24.30 4.25 -1.93
CA THR A 246 23.37 5.37 -2.01
C THR A 246 23.73 6.26 -3.20
N THR A 247 22.73 6.56 -4.03
CA THR A 247 22.82 7.57 -5.10
C THR A 247 22.00 8.78 -4.68
N VAL A 248 22.52 9.98 -4.89
CA VAL A 248 21.90 11.26 -4.55
C VAL A 248 21.67 12.07 -5.81
#